data_c45734e1c61908e7eb1feef111f7dc8e
#
_entry.id   c45734e1c61908e7eb1feef111f7dc8e
#
_cell.length_a   1.000
_cell.length_b   1.000
_cell.length_c   1.000
_cell.angle_alpha   90.00
_cell.angle_beta   90.00
_cell.angle_gamma   90.00
#
_symmetry.space_group_name_H-M   'P 1'
#
loop_
_entity.id
_entity.type
_entity.pdbx_description
1 polymer ?
#
loop_
_entity_poly.entity_id
_entity_poly.type
_entity_poly.pdbx_seq_one_letter_code
_entity_poly.pdbx_strand_id
1 'polypeptide(L)'
;MASYDENNAKAYVLEKGDYVISINSDSHTVLDQKTYTVDKDVVYKGENKRSSDDTAATNVFEDAKGDVTYLSRADHFANYEEATAAPASAELGEPYVSEYHLNSNFDKTTYLNDEDVMPTTGADNGLTLADMRDADYDDPRWEKLLDQLTVDEMANMIAMAGYQTAAMDSVGKVATLDFDGPAAINNNFTGVGSIGFPIEVVVASTWNKELAQAWGECMGKISQEMGAEGWYAPGMNTHRTAFGARNYEYFSEDGVLAGNMGANAVEGARRYGVYSYIKHFALYEGNAKMVSVWSNEQAIREIYLKPFEISVKQGGANAVMVSWSFLGDKWTGECSNLMNTVLREEWGFRGMALTDFFRNNGHGFMNADAALANGVDVMLSTFNGEENNVANPEHPTSVLQMRNACKNVMYTVVSSWAYDGEHEETGMENWKKAGIGIDIVIALFMAGMEVLVIRGYKKRKNAE
;
A
#
# COMPACT_ATOMS: atom_id res chain seq x y z
N MET A 1 8.04 -24.58 5.36
CA MET A 1 8.14 -25.97 4.84
C MET A 1 6.80 -26.48 4.29
N ALA A 2 5.65 -26.01 4.78
CA ALA A 2 4.37 -26.33 4.13
C ALA A 2 4.27 -25.66 2.77
N SER A 3 3.85 -26.41 1.73
CA SER A 3 3.58 -25.92 0.38
C SER A 3 2.08 -25.76 0.18
N TYR A 4 1.69 -24.89 -0.74
CA TYR A 4 0.28 -24.73 -1.08
C TYR A 4 -0.14 -25.74 -2.15
N ASP A 5 -1.07 -26.62 -1.83
CA ASP A 5 -1.66 -27.61 -2.77
C ASP A 5 -2.97 -27.05 -3.34
N GLU A 6 -2.89 -26.43 -4.51
CA GLU A 6 -4.04 -25.81 -5.18
C GLU A 6 -5.02 -26.83 -5.78
N ASN A 7 -4.54 -28.04 -6.08
CA ASN A 7 -5.32 -29.02 -6.85
C ASN A 7 -6.15 -29.96 -5.96
N ASN A 8 -5.59 -30.44 -4.86
CA ASN A 8 -6.21 -31.47 -4.01
C ASN A 8 -6.72 -30.92 -2.69
N ALA A 9 -5.80 -30.48 -1.80
CA ALA A 9 -6.17 -29.99 -0.47
C ALA A 9 -6.81 -28.60 -0.53
N LYS A 10 -6.46 -27.78 -1.51
CA LYS A 10 -6.80 -26.35 -1.60
C LYS A 10 -6.43 -25.63 -0.30
N ALA A 11 -5.22 -25.88 0.18
CA ALA A 11 -4.70 -25.41 1.45
C ALA A 11 -3.18 -25.60 1.51
N TYR A 12 -2.51 -25.00 2.50
CA TYR A 12 -1.12 -25.37 2.81
C TYR A 12 -1.05 -26.80 3.37
N VAL A 13 -0.07 -27.56 2.93
CA VAL A 13 0.18 -28.95 3.36
C VAL A 13 1.65 -29.11 3.74
N LEU A 14 1.91 -29.62 4.94
CA LEU A 14 3.21 -30.18 5.29
C LEU A 14 3.12 -31.68 5.05
N GLU A 15 3.68 -32.13 3.93
CA GLU A 15 3.60 -33.53 3.52
C GLU A 15 4.41 -34.44 4.43
N LYS A 16 3.98 -35.71 4.55
CA LYS A 16 4.77 -36.72 5.23
C LYS A 16 6.06 -37.00 4.45
N GLY A 17 7.14 -37.26 5.17
CA GLY A 17 8.43 -37.58 4.57
C GLY A 17 9.59 -37.04 5.38
N ASP A 18 10.76 -37.27 4.86
CA ASP A 18 12.00 -36.78 5.46
C ASP A 18 12.41 -35.43 4.90
N TYR A 19 12.57 -34.46 5.77
CA TYR A 19 13.03 -33.11 5.46
C TYR A 19 14.49 -32.99 5.91
N VAL A 20 15.42 -32.89 4.97
CA VAL A 20 16.82 -32.69 5.25
C VAL A 20 17.10 -31.19 5.36
N ILE A 21 17.49 -30.75 6.54
CA ILE A 21 17.87 -29.36 6.82
C ILE A 21 19.39 -29.35 6.89
N SER A 22 20.03 -28.57 6.03
CA SER A 22 21.49 -28.51 5.92
C SER A 22 22.04 -27.09 6.08
N ILE A 23 23.25 -27.02 6.63
CA ILE A 23 24.09 -25.83 6.63
C ILE A 23 25.15 -26.04 5.54
N ASN A 24 25.21 -25.13 4.61
CA ASN A 24 26.06 -25.24 3.44
C ASN A 24 27.05 -24.08 3.37
N SER A 25 28.24 -24.31 2.76
CA SER A 25 29.17 -23.23 2.41
C SER A 25 28.82 -22.52 1.09
N ASP A 26 28.09 -23.20 0.23
CA ASP A 26 27.55 -22.75 -1.04
C ASP A 26 26.30 -23.56 -1.40
N SER A 27 25.71 -23.37 -2.57
CA SER A 27 24.47 -24.06 -2.98
C SER A 27 24.58 -25.59 -3.09
N HIS A 28 25.79 -26.17 -3.06
CA HIS A 28 26.04 -27.59 -3.30
C HIS A 28 26.84 -28.29 -2.19
N THR A 29 27.62 -27.56 -1.41
CA THR A 29 28.55 -28.14 -0.42
C THR A 29 27.93 -28.11 0.97
N VAL A 30 27.46 -29.27 1.43
CA VAL A 30 26.90 -29.46 2.76
C VAL A 30 28.02 -29.51 3.81
N LEU A 31 27.94 -28.68 4.85
CA LEU A 31 28.86 -28.69 6.02
C LEU A 31 28.28 -29.54 7.14
N ASP A 32 26.98 -29.43 7.39
CA ASP A 32 26.23 -30.21 8.39
C ASP A 32 24.79 -30.35 7.98
N GLN A 33 24.13 -31.43 8.42
CA GLN A 33 22.72 -31.65 8.11
C GLN A 33 22.02 -32.44 9.20
N LYS A 34 20.69 -32.22 9.29
CA LYS A 34 19.79 -32.97 10.17
C LYS A 34 18.52 -33.31 9.43
N THR A 35 18.08 -34.53 9.58
CA THR A 35 16.77 -34.99 9.05
C THR A 35 15.69 -34.78 10.10
N TYR A 36 14.58 -34.22 9.65
CA TYR A 36 13.34 -34.12 10.41
C TYR A 36 12.26 -34.90 9.67
N THR A 37 11.71 -35.93 10.33
CA THR A 37 10.69 -36.78 9.74
C THR A 37 9.29 -36.33 10.13
N VAL A 38 8.43 -36.16 9.14
CA VAL A 38 7.00 -35.88 9.29
C VAL A 38 6.25 -37.19 9.03
N ASP A 39 5.61 -37.76 10.06
CA ASP A 39 5.01 -39.09 10.00
C ASP A 39 3.71 -39.16 9.17
N LYS A 40 2.99 -38.04 9.05
CA LYS A 40 1.72 -37.92 8.32
C LYS A 40 1.57 -36.52 7.75
N ASP A 41 0.78 -36.39 6.68
CA ASP A 41 0.43 -35.08 6.12
C ASP A 41 -0.30 -34.24 7.17
N VAL A 42 0.12 -32.97 7.26
CA VAL A 42 -0.58 -31.94 8.04
C VAL A 42 -1.22 -30.97 7.07
N VAL A 43 -2.54 -31.03 6.95
CA VAL A 43 -3.31 -30.13 6.09
C VAL A 43 -3.80 -28.95 6.93
N TYR A 44 -3.44 -27.74 6.54
CA TYR A 44 -3.83 -26.50 7.24
C TYR A 44 -5.13 -25.97 6.65
N LYS A 45 -6.27 -26.45 7.15
CA LYS A 45 -7.61 -26.13 6.64
C LYS A 45 -8.63 -25.94 7.77
N GLY A 46 -9.53 -24.99 7.62
CA GLY A 46 -10.53 -24.66 8.64
C GLY A 46 -9.89 -24.27 9.95
N GLU A 47 -10.29 -24.92 11.05
CA GLU A 47 -9.74 -24.62 12.39
C GLU A 47 -8.25 -25.01 12.53
N ASN A 48 -7.74 -25.92 11.70
CA ASN A 48 -6.33 -26.29 11.70
C ASN A 48 -5.54 -25.39 10.75
N LYS A 49 -5.52 -24.10 11.05
CA LYS A 49 -4.75 -23.10 10.29
C LYS A 49 -3.27 -23.08 10.67
N ARG A 50 -2.40 -22.49 9.83
CA ARG A 50 -1.00 -22.21 10.24
C ARG A 50 -1.03 -21.25 11.41
N SER A 51 -0.07 -21.39 12.32
CA SER A 51 -0.02 -20.56 13.55
C SER A 51 0.10 -19.05 13.28
N SER A 52 0.54 -18.68 12.09
CA SER A 52 0.70 -17.30 11.65
C SER A 52 -0.52 -16.75 10.88
N ASP A 53 -1.56 -17.55 10.66
CA ASP A 53 -2.75 -17.14 9.92
C ASP A 53 -3.91 -16.82 10.87
N ASP A 54 -4.65 -15.77 10.59
CA ASP A 54 -5.91 -15.48 11.29
C ASP A 54 -7.02 -16.40 10.79
N THR A 55 -7.05 -16.67 9.48
CA THR A 55 -7.93 -17.67 8.84
C THR A 55 -7.12 -18.62 7.96
N ALA A 56 -7.58 -19.87 7.80
CA ALA A 56 -6.91 -20.81 6.93
C ALA A 56 -7.05 -20.41 5.46
N ALA A 57 -5.92 -20.40 4.73
CA ALA A 57 -5.91 -20.12 3.31
C ALA A 57 -6.71 -21.15 2.51
N THR A 58 -7.40 -20.67 1.47
CA THR A 58 -8.10 -21.51 0.48
C THR A 58 -7.92 -20.93 -0.93
N ASN A 59 -8.33 -21.66 -1.98
CA ASN A 59 -8.26 -21.12 -3.34
C ASN A 59 -9.20 -19.92 -3.49
N VAL A 60 -8.65 -18.80 -3.91
CA VAL A 60 -9.38 -17.54 -4.14
C VAL A 60 -8.99 -16.83 -5.44
N PHE A 61 -7.98 -17.35 -6.16
CA PHE A 61 -7.46 -16.78 -7.40
C PHE A 61 -7.70 -17.66 -8.64
N GLU A 62 -8.77 -18.44 -8.64
CA GLU A 62 -9.08 -19.32 -9.78
C GLU A 62 -9.34 -18.51 -11.06
N ASP A 63 -9.91 -17.32 -10.94
CA ASP A 63 -10.15 -16.37 -12.02
C ASP A 63 -8.86 -15.76 -12.59
N ALA A 64 -7.78 -15.72 -11.81
CA ALA A 64 -6.48 -15.25 -12.24
C ALA A 64 -5.61 -16.32 -12.90
N LYS A 65 -6.06 -17.59 -12.91
CA LYS A 65 -5.30 -18.69 -13.50
C LYS A 65 -5.25 -18.64 -15.02
N GLY A 66 -6.34 -18.22 -15.65
CA GLY A 66 -6.46 -18.16 -17.10
C GLY A 66 -6.31 -19.50 -17.80
N ASP A 67 -6.30 -19.48 -19.13
CA ASP A 67 -6.03 -20.63 -19.98
C ASP A 67 -4.54 -20.64 -20.39
N VAL A 68 -3.68 -20.93 -19.40
CA VAL A 68 -2.23 -20.89 -19.54
C VAL A 68 -1.62 -22.22 -19.11
N THR A 69 -0.63 -22.70 -19.88
CA THR A 69 0.17 -23.87 -19.48
C THR A 69 1.23 -23.45 -18.47
N TYR A 70 1.11 -23.97 -17.25
CA TYR A 70 2.08 -23.73 -16.19
C TYR A 70 3.20 -24.75 -16.18
N LEU A 71 4.42 -24.30 -15.88
CA LEU A 71 5.57 -25.18 -15.72
C LEU A 71 5.35 -26.16 -14.56
N SER A 72 5.54 -27.46 -14.83
CA SER A 72 5.34 -28.53 -13.84
C SER A 72 6.66 -29.18 -13.42
N ARG A 73 6.84 -29.37 -12.11
CA ARG A 73 7.93 -30.17 -11.56
C ARG A 73 7.58 -31.66 -11.44
N ALA A 74 6.29 -32.00 -11.51
CA ALA A 74 5.81 -33.36 -11.27
C ALA A 74 6.39 -34.40 -12.24
N ASP A 75 6.73 -33.97 -13.44
CA ASP A 75 7.32 -34.77 -14.51
C ASP A 75 8.74 -34.33 -14.91
N HIS A 76 9.47 -33.75 -13.96
CA HIS A 76 10.82 -33.23 -14.18
C HIS A 76 10.90 -32.15 -15.25
N PHE A 77 9.91 -31.26 -15.31
CA PHE A 77 9.80 -30.15 -16.27
C PHE A 77 9.67 -30.63 -17.74
N ALA A 78 9.06 -31.78 -18.00
CA ALA A 78 8.87 -32.29 -19.35
C ALA A 78 8.06 -31.34 -20.24
N ASN A 79 7.22 -30.48 -19.65
CA ASN A 79 6.44 -29.46 -20.35
C ASN A 79 7.16 -28.10 -20.52
N TYR A 80 8.49 -28.06 -20.33
CA TYR A 80 9.26 -26.80 -20.36
C TYR A 80 9.08 -26.02 -21.66
N GLU A 81 9.22 -26.67 -22.81
CA GLU A 81 9.11 -26.06 -24.13
C GLU A 81 7.71 -25.44 -24.36
N GLU A 82 6.65 -26.13 -23.91
CA GLU A 82 5.28 -25.66 -24.03
C GLU A 82 5.02 -24.48 -23.06
N ALA A 83 5.39 -24.63 -21.79
CA ALA A 83 5.15 -23.64 -20.75
C ALA A 83 5.95 -22.32 -20.94
N THR A 84 7.07 -22.39 -21.67
CA THR A 84 7.92 -21.21 -21.95
C THR A 84 7.80 -20.70 -23.40
N ALA A 85 6.95 -21.30 -24.22
CA ALA A 85 6.70 -20.86 -25.58
C ALA A 85 6.15 -19.43 -25.58
N ALA A 86 6.64 -18.61 -26.54
CA ALA A 86 6.08 -17.29 -26.71
C ALA A 86 4.60 -17.38 -27.09
N PRO A 87 3.71 -16.57 -26.50
CA PRO A 87 2.30 -16.57 -26.89
C PRO A 87 2.13 -16.18 -28.35
N ALA A 88 1.09 -16.72 -28.99
CA ALA A 88 0.78 -16.43 -30.39
C ALA A 88 0.42 -14.95 -30.62
N SER A 89 -0.10 -14.29 -29.59
CA SER A 89 -0.39 -12.85 -29.56
C SER A 89 -0.06 -12.30 -28.17
N ALA A 90 0.45 -11.07 -28.13
CA ALA A 90 0.58 -10.30 -26.88
C ALA A 90 -0.71 -9.53 -26.54
N GLU A 91 -1.71 -9.58 -27.42
CA GLU A 91 -3.01 -8.96 -27.20
C GLU A 91 -3.92 -9.93 -26.46
N LEU A 92 -4.58 -9.44 -25.44
CA LEU A 92 -5.58 -10.19 -24.72
C LEU A 92 -6.83 -10.34 -25.58
N GLY A 93 -7.38 -11.56 -25.66
CA GLY A 93 -8.61 -11.87 -26.40
C GLY A 93 -9.86 -11.82 -25.54
N GLU A 94 -11.02 -12.06 -26.15
CA GLU A 94 -12.26 -12.29 -25.43
C GLU A 94 -12.22 -13.65 -24.68
N PRO A 95 -12.89 -13.80 -23.50
CA PRO A 95 -13.79 -12.79 -22.88
C PRO A 95 -13.08 -11.69 -22.07
N TYR A 96 -11.79 -11.81 -21.83
CA TYR A 96 -11.04 -10.98 -20.89
C TYR A 96 -11.13 -9.49 -21.20
N VAL A 97 -11.08 -9.09 -22.49
CA VAL A 97 -11.17 -7.69 -22.88
C VAL A 97 -12.52 -7.07 -22.49
N SER A 98 -13.62 -7.82 -22.62
CA SER A 98 -14.96 -7.37 -22.24
C SER A 98 -15.21 -7.39 -20.73
N GLU A 99 -14.40 -8.14 -19.99
CA GLU A 99 -14.51 -8.26 -18.52
C GLU A 99 -13.71 -7.18 -17.78
N TYR A 100 -12.83 -6.44 -18.46
CA TYR A 100 -12.13 -5.32 -17.81
C TYR A 100 -13.08 -4.21 -17.39
N HIS A 101 -13.00 -3.84 -16.13
CA HIS A 101 -13.65 -2.64 -15.63
C HIS A 101 -12.79 -1.41 -15.92
N LEU A 102 -13.29 -0.56 -16.81
CA LEU A 102 -12.69 0.73 -17.12
C LEU A 102 -13.66 1.84 -16.69
N ASN A 103 -13.13 3.02 -16.38
CA ASN A 103 -13.98 4.17 -15.99
C ASN A 103 -15.03 4.53 -17.06
N SER A 104 -14.76 4.19 -18.32
CA SER A 104 -15.70 4.41 -19.42
C SER A 104 -16.91 3.47 -19.45
N ASN A 105 -16.83 2.32 -18.78
CA ASN A 105 -17.89 1.30 -18.71
C ASN A 105 -18.28 0.92 -17.28
N PHE A 106 -17.64 1.52 -16.26
CA PHE A 106 -17.93 1.24 -14.85
C PHE A 106 -19.24 1.89 -14.42
N ASP A 107 -20.14 1.07 -13.89
CA ASP A 107 -21.37 1.56 -13.24
C ASP A 107 -21.09 1.82 -11.75
N LYS A 108 -21.04 3.08 -11.37
CA LYS A 108 -20.77 3.53 -9.99
C LYS A 108 -21.83 3.08 -8.97
N THR A 109 -22.93 2.48 -9.41
CA THR A 109 -23.95 1.89 -8.53
C THR A 109 -23.76 0.40 -8.28
N THR A 110 -22.80 -0.24 -8.96
CA THR A 110 -22.57 -1.70 -8.90
C THR A 110 -22.42 -2.22 -7.47
N TYR A 111 -21.80 -1.44 -6.59
CA TYR A 111 -21.52 -1.85 -5.22
C TYR A 111 -22.47 -1.26 -4.19
N LEU A 112 -23.55 -0.58 -4.62
CA LEU A 112 -24.56 -0.06 -3.70
C LEU A 112 -25.59 -1.14 -3.35
N ASN A 113 -26.01 -1.15 -2.09
CA ASN A 113 -27.06 -2.02 -1.60
C ASN A 113 -28.15 -1.18 -0.93
N ASP A 114 -29.31 -1.12 -1.54
CA ASP A 114 -30.47 -0.33 -1.04
C ASP A 114 -31.03 -0.85 0.30
N GLU A 115 -30.63 -2.06 0.74
CA GLU A 115 -31.04 -2.62 2.02
C GLU A 115 -30.14 -2.17 3.19
N ASP A 116 -29.00 -1.53 2.90
CA ASP A 116 -28.10 -1.03 3.92
C ASP A 116 -28.74 0.09 4.73
N VAL A 117 -28.48 0.07 6.03
CA VAL A 117 -29.00 1.08 6.96
C VAL A 117 -27.96 2.16 7.20
N MET A 118 -28.40 3.42 7.09
CA MET A 118 -27.53 4.57 7.35
C MET A 118 -26.96 4.50 8.77
N PRO A 119 -25.61 4.45 8.93
CA PRO A 119 -25.00 4.52 10.25
C PRO A 119 -25.07 5.93 10.83
N THR A 120 -24.84 6.05 12.12
CA THR A 120 -24.74 7.35 12.79
C THR A 120 -23.56 8.15 12.25
N THR A 121 -23.74 9.44 11.96
CA THR A 121 -22.72 10.39 11.57
C THR A 121 -22.93 11.73 12.31
N GLY A 122 -21.86 12.50 12.55
CA GLY A 122 -21.93 13.83 13.16
C GLY A 122 -22.38 13.83 14.63
N ALA A 123 -22.22 12.72 15.36
CA ALA A 123 -22.50 12.65 16.78
C ALA A 123 -21.42 13.42 17.59
N ASP A 124 -21.77 13.84 18.79
CA ASP A 124 -20.84 14.41 19.77
C ASP A 124 -20.66 13.42 20.94
N ASN A 125 -19.69 12.52 20.80
CA ASN A 125 -19.37 11.53 21.82
C ASN A 125 -18.15 11.95 22.69
N GLY A 126 -17.52 13.09 22.37
CA GLY A 126 -16.40 13.64 23.12
C GLY A 126 -15.11 12.81 23.06
N LEU A 127 -14.95 11.95 22.03
CA LEU A 127 -13.75 11.16 21.80
C LEU A 127 -12.84 11.83 20.77
N THR A 128 -11.55 11.74 20.99
CA THR A 128 -10.53 12.15 20.02
C THR A 128 -9.74 10.95 19.53
N LEU A 129 -9.08 11.07 18.39
CA LEU A 129 -8.23 10.01 17.88
C LEU A 129 -7.08 9.70 18.85
N ALA A 130 -6.57 10.70 19.57
CA ALA A 130 -5.52 10.52 20.58
C ALA A 130 -5.96 9.56 21.71
N ASP A 131 -7.25 9.52 22.07
CA ASP A 131 -7.79 8.59 23.08
C ASP A 131 -7.76 7.12 22.62
N MET A 132 -7.56 6.89 21.31
CA MET A 132 -7.50 5.56 20.69
C MET A 132 -6.06 5.06 20.52
N ARG A 133 -5.06 5.84 20.93
CA ARG A 133 -3.69 5.35 20.90
C ARG A 133 -3.56 4.08 21.76
N ASP A 134 -2.88 3.09 21.21
CA ASP A 134 -2.70 1.75 21.80
C ASP A 134 -4.00 0.94 22.00
N ALA A 135 -5.13 1.42 21.50
CA ALA A 135 -6.38 0.63 21.50
C ALA A 135 -6.29 -0.48 20.45
N ASP A 136 -6.80 -1.65 20.81
CA ASP A 136 -6.95 -2.74 19.84
C ASP A 136 -7.87 -2.32 18.69
N TYR A 137 -7.65 -2.92 17.51
CA TYR A 137 -8.49 -2.62 16.34
C TYR A 137 -9.99 -2.89 16.60
N ASP A 138 -10.30 -3.90 17.42
CA ASP A 138 -11.67 -4.29 17.77
C ASP A 138 -12.20 -3.64 19.05
N ASP A 139 -11.51 -2.61 19.59
CA ASP A 139 -12.00 -1.86 20.74
C ASP A 139 -13.33 -1.17 20.39
N PRO A 140 -14.41 -1.38 21.20
CA PRO A 140 -15.73 -0.83 20.89
C PRO A 140 -15.79 0.71 20.90
N ARG A 141 -14.78 1.41 21.41
CA ARG A 141 -14.70 2.87 21.33
C ARG A 141 -14.55 3.36 19.89
N TRP A 142 -13.99 2.53 18.97
CA TRP A 142 -13.90 2.88 17.57
C TRP A 142 -15.26 3.23 16.97
N GLU A 143 -16.31 2.45 17.25
CA GLU A 143 -17.65 2.76 16.71
C GLU A 143 -18.15 4.12 17.18
N LYS A 144 -17.91 4.47 18.45
CA LYS A 144 -18.29 5.79 19.00
C LYS A 144 -17.48 6.92 18.39
N LEU A 145 -16.20 6.69 18.10
CA LEU A 145 -15.36 7.68 17.41
C LEU A 145 -15.87 7.89 15.98
N LEU A 146 -16.14 6.79 15.26
CA LEU A 146 -16.66 6.82 13.88
C LEU A 146 -18.03 7.50 13.78
N ASP A 147 -18.87 7.40 14.80
CA ASP A 147 -20.17 8.09 14.85
C ASP A 147 -20.05 9.63 14.83
N GLN A 148 -18.88 10.18 15.19
CA GLN A 148 -18.64 11.63 15.17
C GLN A 148 -18.26 12.13 13.77
N LEU A 149 -17.79 11.27 12.87
CA LEU A 149 -17.37 11.66 11.54
C LEU A 149 -18.54 12.20 10.70
N THR A 150 -18.27 13.23 9.94
CA THR A 150 -19.21 13.73 8.93
C THR A 150 -18.95 13.05 7.57
N VAL A 151 -19.97 12.99 6.72
CA VAL A 151 -19.84 12.44 5.37
C VAL A 151 -18.78 13.19 4.56
N ASP A 152 -18.76 14.52 4.67
CA ASP A 152 -17.80 15.37 3.96
C ASP A 152 -16.35 15.10 4.39
N GLU A 153 -16.09 14.93 5.71
CA GLU A 153 -14.75 14.59 6.21
C GLU A 153 -14.29 13.22 5.68
N MET A 154 -15.18 12.22 5.72
CA MET A 154 -14.87 10.89 5.20
C MET A 154 -14.60 10.92 3.69
N ALA A 155 -15.44 11.57 2.90
CA ALA A 155 -15.26 11.68 1.46
C ALA A 155 -13.96 12.41 1.09
N ASN A 156 -13.63 13.50 1.80
CA ASN A 156 -12.38 14.23 1.60
C ASN A 156 -11.14 13.39 1.96
N MET A 157 -11.18 12.65 3.07
CA MET A 157 -10.10 11.73 3.47
C MET A 157 -9.78 10.73 2.38
N ILE A 158 -10.82 10.15 1.78
CA ILE A 158 -10.67 9.10 0.76
C ILE A 158 -10.13 9.66 -0.54
N ALA A 159 -10.64 10.80 -1.00
CA ALA A 159 -10.35 11.32 -2.32
C ALA A 159 -8.94 11.90 -2.46
N MET A 160 -8.34 12.43 -1.38
CA MET A 160 -7.19 13.35 -1.43
C MET A 160 -6.01 12.90 -0.56
N ALA A 161 -5.68 11.60 -0.59
CA ALA A 161 -4.58 11.04 0.19
C ALA A 161 -3.22 11.01 -0.55
N GLY A 162 -3.01 11.94 -1.46
CA GLY A 162 -1.73 12.06 -2.16
C GLY A 162 -0.69 12.79 -1.32
N TYR A 163 0.35 12.10 -0.88
CA TYR A 163 1.45 12.60 -0.03
C TYR A 163 0.98 13.12 1.34
N GLN A 164 -0.19 12.72 1.77
CA GLN A 164 -0.79 13.14 3.05
C GLN A 164 -1.95 12.25 3.45
N THR A 165 -2.38 12.38 4.71
CA THR A 165 -3.75 12.06 5.12
C THR A 165 -4.41 13.31 5.70
N ALA A 166 -5.65 13.60 5.31
CA ALA A 166 -6.35 14.82 5.70
C ALA A 166 -6.58 14.90 7.23
N ALA A 167 -6.71 16.12 7.77
CA ALA A 167 -7.24 16.31 9.12
C ALA A 167 -8.74 15.98 9.14
N MET A 168 -9.23 15.55 10.32
CA MET A 168 -10.66 15.34 10.59
C MET A 168 -10.98 15.99 11.93
N ASP A 169 -11.58 17.19 11.87
CA ASP A 169 -11.79 18.03 13.03
C ASP A 169 -12.77 17.41 14.04
N SER A 170 -13.77 16.67 13.53
CA SER A 170 -14.79 16.02 14.38
C SER A 170 -14.20 15.04 15.41
N VAL A 171 -13.02 14.49 15.13
CA VAL A 171 -12.33 13.51 16.00
C VAL A 171 -10.91 13.96 16.38
N GLY A 172 -10.55 15.20 16.10
CA GLY A 172 -9.22 15.73 16.43
C GLY A 172 -8.08 14.98 15.71
N LYS A 173 -8.34 14.37 14.54
CA LYS A 173 -7.28 13.76 13.74
C LYS A 173 -6.46 14.85 13.06
N VAL A 174 -5.15 14.89 13.34
CA VAL A 174 -4.23 15.80 12.66
C VAL A 174 -3.96 15.37 11.22
N ALA A 175 -3.64 16.32 10.35
CA ALA A 175 -3.09 15.97 9.03
C ALA A 175 -1.71 15.35 9.21
N THR A 176 -1.38 14.35 8.38
CA THR A 176 -0.05 13.74 8.31
C THR A 176 0.53 13.91 6.92
N LEU A 177 1.86 13.85 6.81
CA LEU A 177 2.56 13.88 5.54
C LEU A 177 3.15 12.52 5.22
N ASP A 178 3.00 12.11 3.98
CA ASP A 178 3.56 10.89 3.44
C ASP A 178 4.58 11.25 2.36
N PHE A 179 5.75 10.61 2.40
CA PHE A 179 6.80 10.90 1.43
C PHE A 179 7.19 9.64 0.66
N ASP A 180 7.63 9.86 -0.58
CA ASP A 180 8.05 8.80 -1.49
C ASP A 180 9.54 8.50 -1.33
N GLY A 181 9.96 7.49 -2.04
CA GLY A 181 11.34 7.10 -2.24
C GLY A 181 11.76 5.85 -1.48
N PRO A 182 12.18 4.79 -2.20
CA PRO A 182 12.64 3.58 -1.55
C PRO A 182 14.00 3.77 -0.85
N ALA A 183 14.95 4.44 -1.48
CA ALA A 183 16.30 4.63 -0.93
C ALA A 183 16.63 6.09 -0.58
N ALA A 184 15.61 6.92 -0.46
CA ALA A 184 15.66 8.31 -0.03
C ALA A 184 14.25 8.74 0.38
N ILE A 185 14.13 9.76 1.19
CA ILE A 185 12.84 10.39 1.48
C ILE A 185 12.70 11.60 0.58
N ASN A 186 11.65 11.65 -0.23
CA ASN A 186 11.41 12.77 -1.12
C ASN A 186 9.92 13.07 -1.32
N ASN A 187 9.65 14.32 -1.72
CA ASN A 187 8.34 14.74 -2.16
C ASN A 187 8.46 15.33 -3.57
N ASN A 188 7.93 14.60 -4.56
CA ASN A 188 8.04 14.95 -5.97
C ASN A 188 7.36 16.27 -6.35
N PHE A 189 6.44 16.78 -5.51
CA PHE A 189 5.69 18.00 -5.76
C PHE A 189 6.37 19.24 -5.16
N THR A 190 7.02 19.10 -4.01
CA THR A 190 7.71 20.20 -3.33
C THR A 190 9.20 20.28 -3.67
N GLY A 191 9.75 19.21 -4.24
CA GLY A 191 11.19 19.08 -4.49
C GLY A 191 12.03 18.90 -3.22
N VAL A 192 11.39 18.66 -2.07
CA VAL A 192 12.08 18.33 -0.82
C VAL A 192 12.60 16.90 -0.92
N GLY A 193 13.85 16.67 -0.54
CA GLY A 193 14.47 15.36 -0.57
C GLY A 193 15.63 15.23 0.41
N SER A 194 15.85 13.99 0.88
CA SER A 194 16.97 13.60 1.73
C SER A 194 18.20 13.22 0.92
N ILE A 195 19.27 12.87 1.62
CA ILE A 195 20.40 12.11 1.04
C ILE A 195 19.91 10.74 0.61
N GLY A 196 20.59 10.13 -0.39
CA GLY A 196 20.34 8.75 -0.81
C GLY A 196 21.04 7.72 0.08
N PHE A 197 20.37 6.61 0.27
CA PHE A 197 20.87 5.42 0.94
C PHE A 197 21.09 4.27 -0.07
N PRO A 198 21.69 3.14 0.33
CA PRO A 198 21.72 1.96 -0.51
C PRO A 198 20.30 1.55 -0.93
N ILE A 199 20.13 1.19 -2.19
CA ILE A 199 18.84 0.69 -2.73
C ILE A 199 18.55 -0.72 -2.21
N GLU A 200 17.30 -1.15 -2.24
CA GLU A 200 16.82 -2.38 -1.63
C GLU A 200 17.55 -3.62 -2.12
N VAL A 201 17.86 -3.72 -3.42
CA VAL A 201 18.63 -4.86 -3.94
C VAL A 201 20.04 -4.95 -3.34
N VAL A 202 20.66 -3.81 -3.03
CA VAL A 202 21.98 -3.76 -2.35
C VAL A 202 21.84 -4.18 -0.89
N VAL A 203 20.81 -3.71 -0.20
CA VAL A 203 20.51 -4.12 1.18
C VAL A 203 20.28 -5.64 1.24
N ALA A 204 19.48 -6.21 0.33
CA ALA A 204 19.21 -7.64 0.28
C ALA A 204 20.45 -8.47 -0.03
N SER A 205 21.37 -7.96 -0.85
CA SER A 205 22.62 -8.63 -1.18
C SER A 205 23.54 -8.86 0.02
N THR A 206 23.28 -8.21 1.14
CA THR A 206 24.01 -8.45 2.40
C THR A 206 23.57 -9.71 3.12
N TRP A 207 22.37 -10.24 2.84
CA TRP A 207 21.72 -11.34 3.56
C TRP A 207 21.64 -11.12 5.09
N ASN A 208 21.66 -9.86 5.52
CA ASN A 208 21.75 -9.47 6.92
C ASN A 208 20.52 -8.66 7.34
N LYS A 209 19.69 -9.25 8.21
CA LYS A 209 18.46 -8.65 8.71
C LYS A 209 18.72 -7.42 9.58
N GLU A 210 19.79 -7.43 10.38
CA GLU A 210 20.16 -6.31 11.25
C GLU A 210 20.54 -5.08 10.42
N LEU A 211 21.21 -5.29 9.25
CA LEU A 211 21.49 -4.18 8.33
C LEU A 211 20.21 -3.66 7.67
N ALA A 212 19.28 -4.55 7.30
CA ALA A 212 17.97 -4.13 6.77
C ALA A 212 17.19 -3.32 7.82
N GLN A 213 17.23 -3.74 9.09
CA GLN A 213 16.60 -3.01 10.18
C GLN A 213 17.26 -1.64 10.41
N ALA A 214 18.59 -1.60 10.46
CA ALA A 214 19.33 -0.34 10.60
C ALA A 214 19.07 0.61 9.42
N TRP A 215 18.94 0.09 8.20
CA TRP A 215 18.51 0.86 7.04
C TRP A 215 17.11 1.46 7.24
N GLY A 216 16.16 0.64 7.70
CA GLY A 216 14.81 1.10 8.05
C GLY A 216 14.81 2.15 9.16
N GLU A 217 15.64 1.99 10.20
CA GLU A 217 15.81 2.98 11.27
C GLU A 217 16.33 4.33 10.73
N CYS A 218 17.30 4.28 9.78
CA CYS A 218 17.76 5.51 9.12
C CYS A 218 16.66 6.20 8.32
N MET A 219 15.86 5.41 7.57
CA MET A 219 14.74 5.95 6.82
C MET A 219 13.67 6.55 7.73
N GLY A 220 13.33 5.85 8.82
CA GLY A 220 12.37 6.35 9.81
C GLY A 220 12.84 7.63 10.48
N LYS A 221 14.11 7.70 10.90
CA LYS A 221 14.69 8.91 11.50
C LYS A 221 14.67 10.10 10.55
N ILE A 222 15.07 9.90 9.29
CA ILE A 222 15.06 10.99 8.30
C ILE A 222 13.62 11.42 7.97
N SER A 223 12.67 10.47 7.87
CA SER A 223 11.26 10.80 7.70
C SER A 223 10.76 11.72 8.81
N GLN A 224 11.06 11.39 10.06
CA GLN A 224 10.70 12.21 11.22
C GLN A 224 11.38 13.59 11.18
N GLU A 225 12.69 13.66 10.86
CA GLU A 225 13.42 14.93 10.71
C GLU A 225 12.84 15.81 9.58
N MET A 226 12.27 15.20 8.53
CA MET A 226 11.64 15.88 7.41
C MET A 226 10.14 16.14 7.61
N GLY A 227 9.58 15.73 8.74
CA GLY A 227 8.18 15.94 9.08
C GLY A 227 7.21 14.98 8.37
N ALA A 228 7.66 13.78 7.99
CA ALA A 228 6.83 12.77 7.37
C ALA A 228 6.48 11.66 8.37
N GLU A 229 5.21 11.33 8.47
CA GLU A 229 4.68 10.22 9.27
C GLU A 229 4.58 8.94 8.45
N GLY A 230 4.39 9.05 7.14
CA GLY A 230 4.28 7.93 6.22
C GLY A 230 5.40 7.88 5.19
N TRP A 231 5.80 6.67 4.85
CA TRP A 231 6.85 6.38 3.88
C TRP A 231 6.33 5.40 2.80
N TYR A 232 6.28 5.85 1.54
CA TYR A 232 5.85 5.01 0.39
C TYR A 232 6.95 4.03 0.00
N ALA A 233 7.26 3.11 0.89
CA ALA A 233 8.24 2.03 0.75
C ALA A 233 8.12 1.07 1.96
N PRO A 234 8.89 -0.05 1.99
CA PRO A 234 9.81 -0.52 0.94
C PRO A 234 9.08 -1.18 -0.22
N GLY A 235 9.78 -1.30 -1.36
CA GLY A 235 9.33 -2.08 -2.50
C GLY A 235 9.48 -3.58 -2.23
N MET A 236 8.38 -4.35 -2.42
CA MET A 236 8.33 -5.77 -2.00
C MET A 236 8.20 -6.76 -3.14
N ASN A 237 7.96 -6.28 -4.38
CA ASN A 237 7.75 -7.17 -5.50
C ASN A 237 8.98 -8.03 -5.81
N THR A 238 8.76 -9.28 -6.21
CA THR A 238 9.86 -10.17 -6.60
C THR A 238 10.37 -9.83 -8.00
N HIS A 239 11.69 -9.93 -8.20
CA HIS A 239 12.29 -9.81 -9.52
C HIS A 239 11.87 -11.00 -10.37
N ARG A 240 11.04 -10.78 -11.39
CA ARG A 240 10.62 -11.83 -12.30
C ARG A 240 11.49 -11.91 -13.54
N THR A 241 12.02 -10.78 -13.97
CA THR A 241 12.93 -10.67 -15.10
C THR A 241 14.07 -9.73 -14.78
N ALA A 242 15.26 -9.99 -15.32
CA ALA A 242 16.40 -9.10 -15.20
C ALA A 242 16.16 -7.70 -15.81
N PHE A 243 15.19 -7.59 -16.72
CA PHE A 243 14.83 -6.37 -17.42
C PHE A 243 13.67 -5.61 -16.74
N GLY A 244 13.26 -6.00 -15.53
CA GLY A 244 12.25 -5.27 -14.76
C GLY A 244 12.71 -3.85 -14.47
N ALA A 245 11.93 -2.87 -14.91
CA ALA A 245 12.33 -1.45 -14.85
C ALA A 245 12.53 -0.93 -13.42
N ARG A 246 11.92 -1.59 -12.42
CA ARG A 246 11.94 -1.19 -11.02
C ARG A 246 12.66 -2.20 -10.11
N ASN A 247 13.44 -3.15 -10.65
CA ASN A 247 14.20 -4.13 -9.85
C ASN A 247 15.16 -3.46 -8.86
N TYR A 248 15.61 -2.24 -9.11
CA TYR A 248 16.49 -1.50 -8.21
C TYR A 248 15.83 -1.19 -6.85
N GLU A 249 14.51 -1.02 -6.81
CA GLU A 249 13.74 -0.72 -5.59
C GLU A 249 13.02 -1.94 -4.98
N TYR A 250 13.35 -3.14 -5.45
CA TYR A 250 12.82 -4.41 -4.94
C TYR A 250 13.98 -5.26 -4.41
N PHE A 251 13.77 -5.97 -3.31
CA PHE A 251 14.85 -6.65 -2.61
C PHE A 251 15.45 -7.82 -3.38
N SER A 252 14.65 -8.73 -3.96
CA SER A 252 15.14 -10.00 -4.50
C SER A 252 14.13 -10.68 -5.43
N GLU A 253 14.61 -11.67 -6.19
CA GLU A 253 13.79 -12.67 -6.87
C GLU A 253 13.25 -13.73 -5.89
N ASP A 254 13.88 -13.91 -4.73
CA ASP A 254 13.46 -14.83 -3.67
C ASP A 254 12.47 -14.11 -2.73
N GLY A 255 11.21 -14.59 -2.70
CA GLY A 255 10.16 -14.00 -1.88
C GLY A 255 10.41 -14.10 -0.38
N VAL A 256 11.16 -15.11 0.08
CA VAL A 256 11.50 -15.27 1.50
C VAL A 256 12.60 -14.29 1.90
N LEU A 257 13.64 -14.15 1.09
CA LEU A 257 14.69 -13.16 1.31
C LEU A 257 14.11 -11.75 1.30
N ALA A 258 13.35 -11.41 0.24
CA ALA A 258 12.68 -10.11 0.11
C ALA A 258 11.78 -9.81 1.33
N GLY A 259 10.98 -10.79 1.75
CA GLY A 259 10.10 -10.64 2.90
C GLY A 259 10.84 -10.41 4.21
N ASN A 260 11.92 -11.15 4.45
CA ASN A 260 12.72 -10.96 5.66
C ASN A 260 13.43 -9.59 5.68
N MET A 261 13.95 -9.13 4.54
CA MET A 261 14.58 -7.81 4.47
C MET A 261 13.54 -6.71 4.65
N GLY A 262 12.40 -6.80 3.94
CA GLY A 262 11.30 -5.85 4.06
C GLY A 262 10.70 -5.79 5.47
N ALA A 263 10.47 -6.93 6.11
CA ALA A 263 9.93 -6.98 7.47
C ALA A 263 10.84 -6.25 8.48
N ASN A 264 12.16 -6.45 8.37
CA ASN A 264 13.10 -5.77 9.26
C ASN A 264 13.22 -4.27 8.92
N ALA A 265 13.15 -3.88 7.65
CA ALA A 265 13.11 -2.48 7.24
C ALA A 265 11.87 -1.76 7.78
N VAL A 266 10.68 -2.39 7.65
CA VAL A 266 9.43 -1.87 8.22
C VAL A 266 9.51 -1.72 9.73
N GLU A 267 10.03 -2.73 10.44
CA GLU A 267 10.20 -2.63 11.88
C GLU A 267 11.17 -1.51 12.27
N GLY A 268 12.25 -1.31 11.50
CA GLY A 268 13.19 -0.22 11.71
C GLY A 268 12.53 1.15 11.62
N ALA A 269 11.76 1.41 10.55
CA ALA A 269 11.04 2.67 10.36
C ALA A 269 9.97 2.89 11.46
N ARG A 270 9.25 1.82 11.83
CA ARG A 270 8.20 1.86 12.86
C ARG A 270 8.74 2.27 14.24
N ARG A 271 10.00 1.98 14.56
CA ARG A 271 10.65 2.42 15.84
C ARG A 271 10.73 3.94 15.96
N TYR A 272 10.65 4.65 14.85
CA TYR A 272 10.57 6.11 14.79
C TYR A 272 9.14 6.61 14.57
N GLY A 273 8.13 5.76 14.77
CA GLY A 273 6.73 6.11 14.58
C GLY A 273 6.37 6.44 13.13
N VAL A 274 7.09 5.87 12.16
CA VAL A 274 6.82 6.04 10.73
C VAL A 274 6.15 4.78 10.20
N TYR A 275 4.93 4.94 9.63
CA TYR A 275 4.25 3.83 8.99
C TYR A 275 4.73 3.68 7.55
N SER A 276 4.96 2.41 7.15
CA SER A 276 5.53 2.05 5.87
C SER A 276 4.46 1.49 4.95
N TYR A 277 4.28 2.09 3.78
CA TYR A 277 3.41 1.55 2.73
C TYR A 277 4.18 0.52 1.91
N ILE A 278 4.12 -0.75 2.33
CA ILE A 278 4.75 -1.82 1.56
C ILE A 278 4.12 -1.88 0.17
N LYS A 279 4.95 -1.86 -0.90
CA LYS A 279 4.47 -1.65 -2.27
C LYS A 279 5.15 -2.56 -3.29
N HIS A 280 4.55 -2.84 -4.44
CA HIS A 280 3.19 -2.50 -4.85
C HIS A 280 2.35 -3.76 -4.80
N PHE A 281 1.33 -3.76 -3.99
CA PHE A 281 0.52 -4.93 -3.67
C PHE A 281 -0.56 -5.15 -4.74
N ALA A 282 -0.44 -6.13 -5.62
CA ALA A 282 0.61 -7.11 -5.74
C ALA A 282 0.92 -7.39 -7.23
N LEU A 283 1.84 -8.31 -7.49
CA LEU A 283 2.20 -8.80 -8.83
C LEU A 283 2.62 -7.70 -9.82
N TYR A 284 3.27 -6.65 -9.36
CA TYR A 284 3.71 -5.54 -10.19
C TYR A 284 5.13 -5.78 -10.74
N GLU A 285 5.30 -5.58 -12.05
CA GLU A 285 6.56 -5.82 -12.75
C GLU A 285 7.25 -4.55 -13.26
N GLY A 286 6.81 -3.39 -12.80
CA GLY A 286 7.47 -2.12 -13.10
C GLY A 286 7.12 -1.51 -14.46
N ASN A 287 6.02 -1.92 -15.08
CA ASN A 287 5.52 -1.31 -16.30
C ASN A 287 4.48 -0.23 -15.99
N ALA A 288 4.68 0.97 -16.52
CA ALA A 288 3.73 2.08 -16.39
C ALA A 288 2.45 1.91 -17.23
N LYS A 289 2.31 0.80 -17.94
CA LYS A 289 1.13 0.45 -18.71
C LYS A 289 0.24 -0.50 -17.92
N MET A 290 -1.04 -0.52 -18.25
CA MET A 290 -1.96 -1.53 -17.76
C MET A 290 -1.43 -2.92 -18.16
N VAL A 291 -1.12 -3.74 -17.18
CA VAL A 291 -0.56 -5.09 -17.39
C VAL A 291 -1.44 -6.08 -16.62
N SER A 292 -1.99 -7.03 -17.37
CA SER A 292 -2.67 -8.18 -16.80
C SER A 292 -1.66 -9.28 -16.48
N VAL A 293 -1.68 -9.74 -15.23
CA VAL A 293 -0.80 -10.81 -14.75
C VAL A 293 -1.65 -12.04 -14.44
N TRP A 294 -1.27 -13.16 -15.05
CA TRP A 294 -1.94 -14.44 -14.88
C TRP A 294 -1.02 -15.42 -14.15
N SER A 295 -1.53 -16.08 -13.14
CA SER A 295 -0.76 -17.02 -12.35
C SER A 295 -1.66 -18.00 -11.61
N ASN A 296 -1.12 -19.15 -11.23
CA ASN A 296 -1.85 -20.10 -10.40
C ASN A 296 -1.78 -19.75 -8.92
N GLU A 297 -2.68 -20.29 -8.13
CA GLU A 297 -2.83 -20.03 -6.70
C GLU A 297 -1.52 -20.25 -5.93
N GLN A 298 -0.82 -21.36 -6.20
CA GLN A 298 0.43 -21.68 -5.52
C GLN A 298 1.51 -20.63 -5.78
N ALA A 299 1.73 -20.25 -7.03
CA ALA A 299 2.75 -19.26 -7.38
C ALA A 299 2.40 -17.86 -6.83
N ILE A 300 1.12 -17.47 -6.88
CA ILE A 300 0.66 -16.21 -6.29
C ILE A 300 1.02 -16.18 -4.80
N ARG A 301 0.70 -17.23 -4.04
CA ARG A 301 0.90 -17.27 -2.58
C ARG A 301 2.35 -17.45 -2.16
N GLU A 302 3.10 -18.31 -2.85
CA GLU A 302 4.44 -18.73 -2.40
C GLU A 302 5.57 -17.86 -2.96
N ILE A 303 5.32 -17.13 -4.05
CA ILE A 303 6.31 -16.28 -4.71
C ILE A 303 5.94 -14.81 -4.57
N TYR A 304 4.81 -14.41 -5.18
CA TYR A 304 4.50 -12.99 -5.37
C TYR A 304 3.93 -12.33 -4.13
N LEU A 305 3.12 -13.03 -3.35
CA LEU A 305 2.56 -12.52 -2.10
C LEU A 305 3.47 -12.77 -0.89
N LYS A 306 4.43 -13.69 -0.99
CA LYS A 306 5.28 -14.09 0.12
C LYS A 306 6.03 -12.93 0.79
N PRO A 307 6.63 -11.97 0.07
CA PRO A 307 7.30 -10.84 0.71
C PRO A 307 6.36 -9.98 1.54
N PHE A 308 5.15 -9.73 1.03
CA PHE A 308 4.13 -8.96 1.72
C PHE A 308 3.60 -9.70 2.95
N GLU A 309 3.32 -11.01 2.82
CA GLU A 309 2.90 -11.85 3.95
C GLU A 309 3.88 -11.77 5.13
N ILE A 310 5.17 -11.90 4.85
CA ILE A 310 6.21 -11.83 5.87
C ILE A 310 6.27 -10.43 6.49
N SER A 311 6.19 -9.38 5.68
CA SER A 311 6.23 -7.99 6.15
C SER A 311 5.04 -7.62 7.02
N VAL A 312 3.84 -8.12 6.71
CA VAL A 312 2.64 -7.94 7.53
C VAL A 312 2.79 -8.71 8.86
N LYS A 313 3.08 -10.01 8.79
CA LYS A 313 3.04 -10.91 9.95
C LYS A 313 4.24 -10.77 10.89
N GLN A 314 5.41 -10.40 10.38
CA GLN A 314 6.65 -10.33 11.16
C GLN A 314 7.19 -8.91 11.31
N GLY A 315 6.99 -8.05 10.30
CA GLY A 315 7.43 -6.65 10.33
C GLY A 315 6.44 -5.70 10.98
N GLY A 316 5.18 -6.13 11.13
CA GLY A 316 4.11 -5.29 11.65
C GLY A 316 3.73 -4.15 10.69
N ALA A 317 3.82 -4.39 9.37
CA ALA A 317 3.35 -3.42 8.38
C ALA A 317 1.86 -3.13 8.58
N ASN A 318 1.51 -1.86 8.72
CA ASN A 318 0.14 -1.37 8.92
C ASN A 318 -0.30 -0.38 7.83
N ALA A 319 0.44 -0.28 6.74
CA ALA A 319 0.04 0.39 5.53
C ALA A 319 0.50 -0.40 4.31
N VAL A 320 -0.28 -0.36 3.23
CA VAL A 320 0.02 -1.02 1.96
C VAL A 320 -0.35 -0.11 0.80
N MET A 321 0.49 -0.09 -0.25
CA MET A 321 0.17 0.57 -1.50
C MET A 321 -0.18 -0.48 -2.55
N VAL A 322 -1.39 -0.36 -3.10
CA VAL A 322 -1.94 -1.26 -4.13
C VAL A 322 -1.26 -0.99 -5.47
N SER A 323 -1.07 -2.01 -6.28
CA SER A 323 -0.40 -1.87 -7.58
C SER A 323 -1.33 -1.36 -8.69
N TRP A 324 -0.73 -0.92 -9.80
CA TRP A 324 -1.44 -0.66 -11.05
C TRP A 324 -1.77 -1.91 -11.87
N SER A 325 -1.31 -3.08 -11.41
CA SER A 325 -1.50 -4.33 -12.15
C SER A 325 -2.94 -4.82 -12.11
N PHE A 326 -3.28 -5.59 -13.12
CA PHE A 326 -4.46 -6.46 -13.10
C PHE A 326 -4.03 -7.86 -12.68
N LEU A 327 -4.75 -8.46 -11.77
CA LEU A 327 -4.65 -9.87 -11.45
C LEU A 327 -5.76 -10.59 -12.22
N GLY A 328 -5.38 -11.29 -13.28
CA GLY A 328 -6.34 -11.71 -14.29
C GLY A 328 -6.95 -10.50 -15.00
N ASP A 329 -8.24 -10.37 -14.97
CA ASP A 329 -9.05 -9.29 -15.56
C ASP A 329 -9.39 -8.15 -14.58
N LYS A 330 -9.05 -8.30 -13.29
CA LYS A 330 -9.38 -7.32 -12.24
C LYS A 330 -8.17 -6.51 -11.82
N TRP A 331 -8.33 -5.18 -11.79
CA TRP A 331 -7.34 -4.33 -11.12
C TRP A 331 -7.14 -4.77 -9.67
N THR A 332 -5.89 -4.83 -9.20
CA THR A 332 -5.61 -5.31 -7.83
C THR A 332 -6.37 -4.53 -6.76
N GLY A 333 -6.68 -3.25 -6.98
CA GLY A 333 -7.52 -2.45 -6.09
C GLY A 333 -9.02 -2.81 -6.15
N GLU A 334 -9.45 -3.57 -7.13
CA GLU A 334 -10.81 -4.09 -7.27
C GLU A 334 -10.90 -5.59 -6.96
N CYS A 335 -9.80 -6.19 -6.54
CA CYS A 335 -9.74 -7.61 -6.22
C CYS A 335 -10.01 -7.87 -4.74
N SER A 336 -11.29 -8.06 -4.35
CA SER A 336 -11.68 -8.33 -2.95
C SER A 336 -11.00 -9.58 -2.38
N ASN A 337 -10.77 -10.62 -3.20
CA ASN A 337 -10.05 -11.80 -2.79
C ASN A 337 -8.63 -11.49 -2.32
N LEU A 338 -7.95 -10.54 -3.00
CA LEU A 338 -6.63 -10.09 -2.62
C LEU A 338 -6.66 -9.19 -1.37
N MET A 339 -7.56 -8.17 -1.38
CA MET A 339 -7.55 -7.11 -0.38
C MET A 339 -8.26 -7.52 0.92
N ASN A 340 -9.43 -8.14 0.82
CA ASN A 340 -10.19 -8.56 2.00
C ASN A 340 -9.81 -9.96 2.45
N THR A 341 -9.95 -10.97 1.57
CA THR A 341 -9.75 -12.35 2.00
C THR A 341 -8.29 -12.63 2.38
N VAL A 342 -7.33 -12.34 1.48
CA VAL A 342 -5.93 -12.69 1.75
C VAL A 342 -5.29 -11.70 2.72
N LEU A 343 -5.33 -10.39 2.42
CA LEU A 343 -4.61 -9.40 3.22
C LEU A 343 -5.23 -9.26 4.62
N ARG A 344 -6.56 -9.02 4.70
CA ARG A 344 -7.20 -8.68 5.98
C ARG A 344 -7.64 -9.89 6.78
N GLU A 345 -8.24 -10.93 6.15
CA GLU A 345 -8.79 -12.08 6.87
C GLU A 345 -7.76 -13.18 7.12
N GLU A 346 -7.00 -13.61 6.09
CA GLU A 346 -6.01 -14.67 6.26
C GLU A 346 -4.77 -14.18 7.03
N TRP A 347 -4.25 -12.99 6.70
CA TRP A 347 -3.03 -12.48 7.32
C TRP A 347 -3.26 -11.64 8.56
N GLY A 348 -4.50 -11.22 8.82
CA GLY A 348 -4.84 -10.38 9.95
C GLY A 348 -4.35 -8.94 9.83
N PHE A 349 -4.16 -8.44 8.60
CA PHE A 349 -3.73 -7.06 8.39
C PHE A 349 -4.76 -6.08 8.94
N ARG A 350 -4.28 -5.18 9.79
CA ARG A 350 -5.06 -4.08 10.35
C ARG A 350 -4.33 -2.79 10.02
N GLY A 351 -4.93 -1.99 9.17
CA GLY A 351 -4.32 -0.74 8.74
C GLY A 351 -4.81 -0.27 7.37
N MET A 352 -4.14 0.75 6.86
CA MET A 352 -4.53 1.52 5.69
C MET A 352 -4.07 0.87 4.39
N ALA A 353 -4.95 0.82 3.40
CA ALA A 353 -4.64 0.48 2.02
C ALA A 353 -4.80 1.73 1.13
N LEU A 354 -3.72 2.15 0.50
CA LEU A 354 -3.64 3.29 -0.41
C LEU A 354 -3.52 2.78 -1.84
N THR A 355 -4.15 3.44 -2.82
CA THR A 355 -3.86 3.15 -4.23
C THR A 355 -2.41 3.56 -4.58
N ASP A 356 -1.87 3.04 -5.68
CA ASP A 356 -0.74 3.70 -6.34
C ASP A 356 -1.20 5.06 -6.92
N PHE A 357 -0.29 5.88 -7.45
CA PHE A 357 -0.57 7.24 -7.88
C PHE A 357 -1.77 7.31 -8.83
N PHE A 358 -2.79 8.02 -8.35
CA PHE A 358 -4.06 8.19 -9.02
C PHE A 358 -3.96 9.35 -10.02
N ARG A 359 -3.52 9.04 -11.24
CA ARG A 359 -3.41 10.05 -12.30
C ARG A 359 -4.80 10.56 -12.72
N ASN A 360 -4.81 11.61 -13.54
CA ASN A 360 -6.02 12.12 -14.17
C ASN A 360 -6.84 10.94 -14.75
N ASN A 361 -8.10 10.87 -14.36
CA ASN A 361 -9.03 9.81 -14.74
C ASN A 361 -8.62 8.40 -14.25
N GLY A 362 -7.85 8.30 -13.16
CA GLY A 362 -7.48 7.03 -12.55
C GLY A 362 -6.82 6.04 -13.49
N HIS A 363 -5.94 6.50 -14.39
CA HIS A 363 -5.39 5.69 -15.47
C HIS A 363 -6.43 5.04 -16.40
N GLY A 364 -7.68 5.44 -16.32
CA GLY A 364 -8.79 4.86 -17.07
C GLY A 364 -9.41 3.60 -16.45
N PHE A 365 -8.88 3.11 -15.31
CA PHE A 365 -9.41 1.94 -14.60
C PHE A 365 -9.48 2.13 -13.08
N MET A 366 -8.76 3.08 -12.52
CA MET A 366 -8.80 3.34 -11.09
C MET A 366 -10.04 4.15 -10.75
N ASN A 367 -10.81 3.66 -9.77
CA ASN A 367 -12.08 4.24 -9.36
C ASN A 367 -12.27 4.10 -7.86
N ALA A 368 -12.69 5.17 -7.18
CA ALA A 368 -12.85 5.19 -5.73
C ALA A 368 -13.96 4.27 -5.23
N ASP A 369 -15.09 4.21 -5.94
CA ASP A 369 -16.23 3.36 -5.54
C ASP A 369 -15.83 1.88 -5.61
N ALA A 370 -15.17 1.47 -6.71
CA ALA A 370 -14.65 0.10 -6.87
C ALA A 370 -13.57 -0.23 -5.83
N ALA A 371 -12.64 0.68 -5.60
CA ALA A 371 -11.56 0.51 -4.63
C ALA A 371 -12.09 0.32 -3.20
N LEU A 372 -12.97 1.21 -2.74
CA LEU A 372 -13.59 1.14 -1.41
C LEU A 372 -14.39 -0.15 -1.20
N ALA A 373 -15.20 -0.53 -2.17
CA ALA A 373 -16.02 -1.74 -2.09
C ALA A 373 -15.17 -3.01 -1.94
N ASN A 374 -13.92 -2.98 -2.41
CA ASN A 374 -13.03 -4.12 -2.44
C ASN A 374 -11.88 -4.06 -1.42
N GLY A 375 -11.89 -3.08 -0.50
CA GLY A 375 -10.98 -3.08 0.66
C GLY A 375 -9.77 -2.15 0.56
N VAL A 376 -9.75 -1.25 -0.43
CA VAL A 376 -8.81 -0.13 -0.50
C VAL A 376 -9.42 1.08 0.19
N ASP A 377 -8.66 1.81 0.98
CA ASP A 377 -9.20 2.83 1.87
C ASP A 377 -9.12 4.24 1.30
N VAL A 378 -8.01 4.59 0.64
CA VAL A 378 -7.75 5.97 0.20
C VAL A 378 -7.05 6.03 -1.16
N MET A 379 -7.27 7.15 -1.87
CA MET A 379 -6.76 7.39 -3.22
C MET A 379 -5.51 8.28 -3.16
N LEU A 380 -4.37 7.80 -3.68
CA LEU A 380 -3.15 8.60 -3.80
C LEU A 380 -3.34 9.63 -4.92
N SER A 381 -4.13 10.66 -4.65
CA SER A 381 -4.42 11.75 -5.57
C SER A 381 -4.04 13.10 -4.97
N THR A 382 -3.45 13.96 -5.79
CA THR A 382 -3.06 15.33 -5.43
C THR A 382 -3.98 16.38 -6.04
N PHE A 383 -5.00 15.96 -6.77
CA PHE A 383 -6.02 16.83 -7.34
C PHE A 383 -7.39 16.17 -7.29
N ASN A 384 -8.41 16.98 -7.19
CA ASN A 384 -9.79 16.54 -7.13
C ASN A 384 -10.29 16.23 -8.56
N GLY A 385 -10.50 14.95 -8.83
CA GLY A 385 -11.06 14.43 -10.08
C GLY A 385 -12.34 13.66 -9.82
N GLU A 386 -13.12 13.39 -10.85
CA GLU A 386 -14.36 12.63 -10.71
C GLU A 386 -14.13 11.21 -10.19
N GLU A 387 -13.07 10.56 -10.65
CA GLU A 387 -12.82 9.13 -10.41
C GLU A 387 -12.23 8.83 -9.03
N ASN A 388 -11.61 9.81 -8.37
CA ASN A 388 -11.12 9.65 -7.00
C ASN A 388 -12.12 10.07 -5.92
N ASN A 389 -13.29 10.57 -6.31
CA ASN A 389 -14.40 10.86 -5.40
C ASN A 389 -15.39 9.72 -5.37
N VAL A 390 -16.00 9.50 -4.22
CA VAL A 390 -17.14 8.60 -4.07
C VAL A 390 -18.36 9.21 -4.77
N ALA A 391 -18.95 8.50 -5.71
CA ALA A 391 -20.01 9.05 -6.56
C ALA A 391 -21.30 9.34 -5.80
N ASN A 392 -21.63 8.52 -4.81
CA ASN A 392 -22.86 8.64 -4.01
C ASN A 392 -22.52 8.66 -2.50
N PRO A 393 -21.82 9.69 -2.00
CA PRO A 393 -21.27 9.68 -0.65
C PRO A 393 -22.33 9.64 0.45
N GLU A 394 -23.55 10.11 0.16
CA GLU A 394 -24.69 10.08 1.10
C GLU A 394 -25.46 8.74 1.09
N HIS A 395 -25.10 7.79 0.22
CA HIS A 395 -25.75 6.48 0.20
C HIS A 395 -25.32 5.64 1.41
N PRO A 396 -26.23 4.90 2.09
CA PRO A 396 -25.87 4.11 3.28
C PRO A 396 -24.67 3.19 3.08
N THR A 397 -24.63 2.46 1.97
CA THR A 397 -23.48 1.59 1.63
C THR A 397 -22.17 2.37 1.55
N SER A 398 -22.18 3.52 0.86
CA SER A 398 -20.99 4.37 0.74
C SER A 398 -20.53 4.89 2.10
N VAL A 399 -21.45 5.32 2.96
CA VAL A 399 -21.11 5.78 4.31
C VAL A 399 -20.50 4.65 5.15
N LEU A 400 -21.04 3.42 5.06
CA LEU A 400 -20.47 2.25 5.74
C LEU A 400 -19.04 1.94 5.25
N GLN A 401 -18.83 1.96 3.94
CA GLN A 401 -17.52 1.74 3.34
C GLN A 401 -16.52 2.84 3.73
N MET A 402 -16.93 4.11 3.66
CA MET A 402 -16.11 5.25 4.06
C MET A 402 -15.77 5.23 5.56
N ARG A 403 -16.70 4.85 6.45
CA ARG A 403 -16.42 4.66 7.88
C ARG A 403 -15.34 3.61 8.10
N ASN A 404 -15.44 2.46 7.43
CA ASN A 404 -14.44 1.40 7.53
C ASN A 404 -13.06 1.87 7.04
N ALA A 405 -13.01 2.54 5.91
CA ALA A 405 -11.78 3.12 5.37
C ALA A 405 -11.16 4.13 6.33
N CYS A 406 -11.96 5.06 6.87
CA CYS A 406 -11.49 6.03 7.87
C CYS A 406 -10.97 5.36 9.15
N LYS A 407 -11.60 4.26 9.61
CA LYS A 407 -11.09 3.46 10.73
C LYS A 407 -9.70 2.93 10.43
N ASN A 408 -9.48 2.34 9.27
CA ASN A 408 -8.19 1.80 8.86
C ASN A 408 -7.10 2.87 8.79
N VAL A 409 -7.43 4.05 8.22
CA VAL A 409 -6.53 5.21 8.19
C VAL A 409 -6.19 5.67 9.60
N MET A 410 -7.20 5.90 10.43
CA MET A 410 -7.01 6.40 11.79
C MET A 410 -6.23 5.41 12.66
N TYR A 411 -6.48 4.10 12.51
CA TYR A 411 -5.74 3.05 13.21
C TYR A 411 -4.25 3.04 12.83
N THR A 412 -3.94 3.28 11.56
CA THR A 412 -2.56 3.44 11.11
C THR A 412 -1.92 4.70 11.67
N VAL A 413 -2.58 5.84 11.49
CA VAL A 413 -2.03 7.16 11.80
C VAL A 413 -1.83 7.37 13.30
N VAL A 414 -2.74 6.87 14.15
CA VAL A 414 -2.63 7.03 15.60
C VAL A 414 -1.40 6.33 16.18
N SER A 415 -0.84 5.35 15.49
CA SER A 415 0.40 4.68 15.87
C SER A 415 1.66 5.45 15.48
N SER A 416 1.53 6.55 14.72
CA SER A 416 2.67 7.35 14.25
C SER A 416 3.19 8.32 15.31
N TRP A 417 4.38 8.85 15.03
CA TRP A 417 5.03 9.85 15.88
C TRP A 417 4.19 11.14 16.02
N ALA A 418 3.24 11.41 15.09
CA ALA A 418 2.30 12.52 15.22
C ALA A 418 1.47 12.48 16.52
N TYR A 419 1.39 11.32 17.18
CA TYR A 419 0.66 11.11 18.43
C TYR A 419 1.57 10.70 19.60
N ASP A 420 2.91 10.87 19.50
CA ASP A 420 3.90 10.52 20.53
C ASP A 420 4.05 11.58 21.66
N GLY A 421 2.99 12.20 22.09
CA GLY A 421 3.00 13.19 23.18
C GLY A 421 2.79 14.64 22.71
N GLU A 422 3.04 15.60 23.59
CA GLU A 422 2.93 17.01 23.23
C GLU A 422 3.96 17.36 22.14
N HIS A 423 3.53 17.33 20.90
CA HIS A 423 4.22 18.09 19.87
C HIS A 423 3.95 19.56 20.23
N GLU A 424 4.98 20.27 20.73
CA GLU A 424 4.99 21.72 20.59
C GLU A 424 4.61 21.97 19.13
N GLU A 425 3.47 22.65 18.90
CA GLU A 425 3.22 23.26 17.59
C GLU A 425 4.50 24.05 17.29
N THR A 426 5.36 23.46 16.47
CA THR A 426 6.52 24.17 15.96
C THR A 426 5.95 25.26 15.07
N GLY A 427 5.63 26.37 15.71
CA GLY A 427 5.10 27.54 15.00
C GLY A 427 6.00 27.80 13.81
N MET A 428 5.43 28.26 12.72
CA MET A 428 6.08 28.46 11.43
C MET A 428 7.58 28.75 11.58
N GLU A 429 8.41 27.91 11.00
CA GLU A 429 9.89 27.99 11.08
C GLU A 429 10.39 29.40 10.78
N ASN A 430 11.41 29.84 11.50
CA ASN A 430 11.91 31.21 11.40
C ASN A 430 12.29 31.62 9.98
N TRP A 431 12.80 30.73 9.15
CA TRP A 431 13.10 31.02 7.75
C TRP A 431 11.84 31.23 6.89
N LYS A 432 10.74 30.52 7.17
CA LYS A 432 9.44 30.74 6.50
C LYS A 432 8.87 32.10 6.90
N LYS A 433 8.95 32.47 8.19
CA LYS A 433 8.58 33.83 8.66
C LYS A 433 9.43 34.93 7.99
N ALA A 434 10.74 34.67 7.86
CA ALA A 434 11.63 35.58 7.16
C ALA A 434 11.30 35.70 5.66
N GLY A 435 10.98 34.56 4.99
CA GLY A 435 10.54 34.54 3.60
C GLY A 435 9.27 35.37 3.38
N ILE A 436 8.24 35.16 4.18
CA ILE A 436 7.00 35.95 4.13
C ILE A 436 7.30 37.45 4.38
N GLY A 437 8.18 37.75 5.33
CA GLY A 437 8.61 39.13 5.60
C GLY A 437 9.27 39.77 4.38
N ILE A 438 10.13 39.05 3.69
CA ILE A 438 10.79 39.50 2.45
C ILE A 438 9.76 39.75 1.34
N ASP A 439 8.82 38.83 1.14
CA ASP A 439 7.77 38.95 0.13
C ASP A 439 6.86 40.15 0.38
N ILE A 440 6.51 40.41 1.63
CA ILE A 440 5.77 41.64 2.01
C ILE A 440 6.56 42.91 1.67
N VAL A 441 7.86 42.92 1.98
CA VAL A 441 8.72 44.11 1.66
C VAL A 441 8.81 44.32 0.16
N ILE A 442 8.96 43.22 -0.62
CA ILE A 442 9.00 43.31 -2.10
C ILE A 442 7.67 43.85 -2.63
N ALA A 443 6.55 43.30 -2.14
CA ALA A 443 5.22 43.77 -2.55
C ALA A 443 4.97 45.24 -2.26
N LEU A 444 5.36 45.72 -1.07
CA LEU A 444 5.27 47.12 -0.70
C LEU A 444 6.19 48.02 -1.54
N PHE A 445 7.40 47.55 -1.84
CA PHE A 445 8.33 48.27 -2.74
C PHE A 445 7.75 48.40 -4.15
N MET A 446 7.21 47.30 -4.70
CA MET A 446 6.57 47.31 -6.03
C MET A 446 5.37 48.30 -6.07
N ALA A 447 4.50 48.21 -5.06
CA ALA A 447 3.36 49.14 -4.95
C ALA A 447 3.82 50.61 -4.85
N GLY A 448 4.88 50.88 -4.08
CA GLY A 448 5.49 52.22 -3.99
C GLY A 448 6.03 52.73 -5.34
N MET A 449 6.74 51.85 -6.07
CA MET A 449 7.23 52.15 -7.41
C MET A 449 6.08 52.43 -8.39
N GLU A 450 5.02 51.67 -8.33
CA GLU A 450 3.84 51.86 -9.18
C GLU A 450 3.18 53.24 -8.92
N VAL A 451 3.03 53.63 -7.65
CA VAL A 451 2.54 54.95 -7.25
C VAL A 451 3.45 56.07 -7.81
N LEU A 452 4.76 55.89 -7.74
CA LEU A 452 5.71 56.88 -8.29
C LEU A 452 5.59 57.00 -9.82
N VAL A 453 5.44 55.86 -10.51
CA VAL A 453 5.23 55.87 -11.98
C VAL A 453 3.92 56.55 -12.34
N ILE A 454 2.84 56.26 -11.63
CA ILE A 454 1.53 56.90 -11.86
C ILE A 454 1.61 58.40 -11.59
N ARG A 455 2.26 58.83 -10.49
CA ARG A 455 2.47 60.25 -10.20
C ARG A 455 3.32 60.96 -11.26
N GLY A 456 4.39 60.30 -11.71
CA GLY A 456 5.24 60.80 -12.79
C GLY A 456 4.51 60.96 -14.12
N TYR A 457 3.65 59.98 -14.45
CA TYR A 457 2.79 59.99 -15.63
C TYR A 457 1.77 61.16 -15.56
N LYS A 458 1.05 61.29 -14.44
CA LYS A 458 0.08 62.38 -14.23
C LYS A 458 0.75 63.75 -14.29
N LYS A 459 1.96 63.91 -13.72
CA LYS A 459 2.70 65.18 -13.78
C LYS A 459 3.10 65.58 -15.21
N ARG A 460 3.48 64.58 -16.04
CA ARG A 460 3.79 64.80 -17.45
C ARG A 460 2.55 65.23 -18.25
N LYS A 461 1.46 64.48 -18.07
CA LYS A 461 0.20 64.77 -18.77
C LYS A 461 -0.43 66.08 -18.42
N ASN A 462 -0.16 66.64 -17.23
CA ASN A 462 -0.66 67.99 -16.81
C ASN A 462 0.30 69.10 -17.21
N ALA A 463 1.47 68.85 -17.79
CA ALA A 463 2.46 69.82 -18.27
C ALA A 463 2.46 69.98 -19.81
N GLU A 464 1.71 69.11 -20.50
CA GLU A 464 1.27 69.28 -21.89
C GLU A 464 -0.08 70.03 -21.93
#